data_126835e5d4e731b04a5d9abaf2b88784
#
_entry.id   126835e5d4e731b04a5d9abaf2b88784
#
_cell.length_a   1.000
_cell.length_b   1.000
_cell.length_c   1.000
_cell.angle_alpha   90.00
_cell.angle_beta   90.00
_cell.angle_gamma   90.00
#
_symmetry.space_group_name_H-M   'P 1'
#
loop_
_entity.id
_entity.type
_entity.pdbx_description
1 polymer ?
#
loop_
_entity_poly.entity_id
_entity_poly.type
_entity_poly.pdbx_seq_one_letter_code
_entity_poly.pdbx_strand_id
1 'polypeptide(L)'
;MKITLKTEKLQEMVSKAIKGCSNDKQIPITGLMSIDLTDHRLTLTTTDAINYLYISEDKIDGEDFSVVVPAETFSKLISKMTSENISLALTGNELGVDGNGHYRIELPLDEEGELIKFPNPLDSFDIKTVAAKYEVNLTTIRQLLTVNKPALDTNNDGSCYTGYYVGESVVSTDSYKICGTGIKLFDEPILIRPEMMDLLDVMTSEKIGVYVDNDTVVFASEGCVVYGKVLEGISDYKIDAISGLLELDFPSECSVSKDAILQALDRLALFVGQYDKNGIYITFTKDGISLTSKKSSGAEVVPYKTSNNFKEFTACINIDMLQTQIKAHVLDEIKICYGLDNALKIIDGNVTQIIAYEEDDRL
;
A
#
# COMPACT_ATOMS: atom_id res chain seq x y z
N MET A 1 5.15 -0.37 38.79
CA MET A 1 4.77 -1.28 37.68
C MET A 1 6.02 -1.53 36.87
N LYS A 2 6.37 -2.80 36.63
CA LYS A 2 7.62 -3.16 35.91
C LYS A 2 7.40 -4.41 35.07
N ILE A 3 7.87 -4.39 33.81
CA ILE A 3 7.96 -5.58 32.95
C ILE A 3 9.40 -5.78 32.48
N THR A 4 9.73 -7.02 32.16
CA THR A 4 11.03 -7.37 31.57
C THR A 4 10.80 -8.37 30.45
N LEU A 5 11.39 -8.09 29.30
CA LEU A 5 11.27 -8.93 28.11
C LEU A 5 12.57 -8.95 27.31
N LYS A 6 12.70 -9.91 26.40
CA LYS A 6 13.86 -10.00 25.49
C LYS A 6 13.94 -8.79 24.59
N THR A 7 15.14 -8.23 24.47
CA THR A 7 15.40 -7.05 23.63
C THR A 7 14.97 -7.27 22.18
N GLU A 8 15.34 -8.39 21.59
CA GLU A 8 14.98 -8.73 20.20
C GLU A 8 13.46 -8.70 19.98
N LYS A 9 12.68 -9.21 20.95
CA LYS A 9 11.24 -9.26 20.86
C LYS A 9 10.61 -7.88 20.91
N LEU A 10 11.06 -7.03 21.85
CA LEU A 10 10.58 -5.64 21.91
C LEU A 10 10.99 -4.85 20.66
N GLN A 11 12.19 -5.06 20.13
CA GLN A 11 12.66 -4.45 18.90
C GLN A 11 11.76 -4.84 17.70
N GLU A 12 11.42 -6.12 17.59
CA GLU A 12 10.51 -6.59 16.55
C GLU A 12 9.14 -5.92 16.66
N MET A 13 8.53 -5.91 17.85
CA MET A 13 7.23 -5.28 18.09
C MET A 13 7.26 -3.79 17.75
N VAL A 14 8.24 -3.05 18.26
CA VAL A 14 8.38 -1.61 18.04
C VAL A 14 8.64 -1.28 16.57
N SER A 15 9.47 -2.06 15.88
CA SER A 15 9.78 -1.86 14.46
C SER A 15 8.55 -2.04 13.56
N LYS A 16 7.62 -2.90 13.97
CA LYS A 16 6.31 -3.06 13.31
C LYS A 16 5.37 -1.92 13.68
N ALA A 17 5.21 -1.66 14.98
CA ALA A 17 4.25 -0.68 15.49
C ALA A 17 4.52 0.74 14.98
N ILE A 18 5.79 1.16 14.84
CA ILE A 18 6.14 2.52 14.38
C ILE A 18 5.60 2.83 12.96
N LYS A 19 5.31 1.82 12.15
CA LYS A 19 4.74 1.99 10.82
C LYS A 19 3.31 2.55 10.81
N GLY A 20 2.60 2.44 11.92
CA GLY A 20 1.27 3.03 12.08
C GLY A 20 1.28 4.52 12.45
N CYS A 21 2.45 5.12 12.67
CA CYS A 21 2.57 6.55 12.97
C CYS A 21 2.68 7.37 11.69
N SER A 22 1.95 8.50 11.60
CA SER A 22 2.10 9.46 10.50
C SER A 22 2.97 10.67 10.85
N ASN A 23 3.19 10.94 12.15
CA ASN A 23 3.91 12.12 12.66
C ASN A 23 3.32 13.45 12.16
N ASP A 24 1.99 13.51 11.99
CA ASP A 24 1.32 14.75 11.62
C ASP A 24 1.35 15.73 12.78
N LYS A 25 1.98 16.90 12.57
CA LYS A 25 2.10 17.94 13.59
C LYS A 25 0.76 18.57 13.96
N GLN A 26 -0.26 18.49 13.12
CA GLN A 26 -1.59 19.00 13.38
C GLN A 26 -2.41 18.03 14.25
N ILE A 27 -2.04 16.75 14.25
CA ILE A 27 -2.70 15.68 15.00
C ILE A 27 -1.65 14.98 15.88
N PRO A 28 -1.30 15.55 17.05
CA PRO A 28 -0.17 15.09 17.86
C PRO A 28 -0.20 13.60 18.25
N ILE A 29 -1.39 13.01 18.39
CA ILE A 29 -1.56 11.60 18.74
C ILE A 29 -0.90 10.66 17.72
N THR A 30 -0.76 11.07 16.45
CA THR A 30 -0.17 10.29 15.37
C THR A 30 1.34 10.10 15.52
N GLY A 31 1.98 10.89 16.38
CA GLY A 31 3.40 10.73 16.76
C GLY A 31 3.61 9.95 18.06
N LEU A 32 2.54 9.43 18.66
CA LEU A 32 2.58 8.72 19.93
C LEU A 32 2.36 7.20 19.74
N MET A 33 2.81 6.43 20.72
CA MET A 33 2.61 4.98 20.80
C MET A 33 2.06 4.64 22.19
N SER A 34 0.95 3.91 22.25
CA SER A 34 0.48 3.29 23.48
C SER A 34 1.22 1.98 23.73
N ILE A 35 1.55 1.73 24.99
CA ILE A 35 2.13 0.50 25.49
C ILE A 35 1.23 0.00 26.61
N ASP A 36 0.50 -1.08 26.34
CA ASP A 36 -0.49 -1.62 27.25
C ASP A 36 -0.15 -3.06 27.61
N LEU A 37 -0.01 -3.36 28.89
CA LEU A 37 0.03 -4.73 29.39
C LEU A 37 -1.28 -5.01 30.13
N THR A 38 -2.02 -5.98 29.66
CA THR A 38 -3.27 -6.43 30.27
C THR A 38 -3.39 -7.95 30.15
N ASP A 39 -3.68 -8.63 31.23
CA ASP A 39 -3.85 -10.08 31.25
C ASP A 39 -2.66 -10.85 30.62
N HIS A 40 -1.43 -10.47 30.92
CA HIS A 40 -0.21 -11.04 30.33
C HIS A 40 -0.03 -10.83 28.84
N ARG A 41 -0.79 -9.92 28.21
CA ARG A 41 -0.67 -9.55 26.82
C ARG A 41 -0.14 -8.11 26.70
N LEU A 42 1.04 -7.97 26.12
CA LEU A 42 1.62 -6.67 25.78
C LEU A 42 1.14 -6.25 24.39
N THR A 43 0.54 -5.07 24.30
CA THR A 43 0.06 -4.49 23.04
C THR A 43 0.70 -3.13 22.83
N LEU A 44 1.29 -2.92 21.66
CA LEU A 44 1.72 -1.62 21.17
C LEU A 44 0.70 -1.11 20.16
N THR A 45 0.17 0.09 20.38
CA THR A 45 -0.84 0.69 19.49
C THR A 45 -0.33 2.00 18.92
N THR A 46 -0.48 2.20 17.61
CA THR A 46 -0.17 3.43 16.90
C THR A 46 -1.27 3.79 15.91
N THR A 47 -1.32 5.03 15.47
CA THR A 47 -2.35 5.53 14.57
C THR A 47 -1.85 6.65 13.66
N ASP A 48 -2.44 6.76 12.47
CA ASP A 48 -2.38 7.93 11.59
C ASP A 48 -3.63 8.83 11.73
N ALA A 49 -4.42 8.62 12.77
CA ALA A 49 -5.73 9.20 13.10
C ALA A 49 -6.95 8.55 12.42
N ILE A 50 -6.76 7.79 11.34
CA ILE A 50 -7.82 7.06 10.62
C ILE A 50 -7.66 5.55 10.83
N ASN A 51 -6.42 5.09 10.70
CA ASN A 51 -6.06 3.69 10.84
C ASN A 51 -5.33 3.46 12.17
N TYR A 52 -5.53 2.31 12.77
CA TYR A 52 -4.85 1.88 14.00
C TYR A 52 -4.14 0.56 13.75
N LEU A 53 -2.89 0.50 14.19
CA LEU A 53 -2.07 -0.69 14.14
C LEU A 53 -1.82 -1.19 15.56
N TYR A 54 -2.20 -2.44 15.83
CA TYR A 54 -1.99 -3.13 17.08
C TYR A 54 -1.01 -4.27 16.87
N ILE A 55 0.09 -4.24 17.61
CA ILE A 55 1.09 -5.31 17.64
C ILE A 55 1.11 -5.91 19.04
N SER A 56 0.78 -7.18 19.16
CA SER A 56 0.61 -7.84 20.46
C SER A 56 1.51 -9.05 20.62
N GLU A 57 1.90 -9.31 21.87
CA GLU A 57 2.61 -10.48 22.29
C GLU A 57 2.02 -11.02 23.59
N ASP A 58 1.75 -12.32 23.62
CA ASP A 58 1.19 -13.01 24.78
C ASP A 58 2.29 -13.51 25.72
N LYS A 59 1.90 -13.88 26.94
CA LYS A 59 2.77 -14.48 27.97
C LYS A 59 3.88 -13.56 28.46
N ILE A 60 3.62 -12.27 28.54
CA ILE A 60 4.50 -11.29 29.15
C ILE A 60 4.16 -11.19 30.63
N ASP A 61 5.13 -11.52 31.48
CA ASP A 61 4.95 -11.41 32.93
C ASP A 61 5.17 -9.98 33.40
N GLY A 62 4.24 -9.47 34.19
CA GLY A 62 4.27 -8.12 34.75
C GLY A 62 2.98 -7.72 35.42
N GLU A 63 2.97 -6.54 36.00
CA GLU A 63 1.75 -5.88 36.51
C GLU A 63 1.10 -5.12 35.37
N ASP A 64 -0.22 -5.19 35.26
CA ASP A 64 -0.98 -4.44 34.26
C ASP A 64 -0.67 -2.94 34.31
N PHE A 65 -0.44 -2.35 33.16
CA PHE A 65 -0.24 -0.90 33.01
C PHE A 65 -0.58 -0.44 31.58
N SER A 66 -0.86 0.85 31.49
CA SER A 66 -1.04 1.55 30.21
C SER A 66 -0.25 2.85 30.25
N VAL A 67 0.50 3.12 29.18
CA VAL A 67 1.30 4.34 29.04
C VAL A 67 1.43 4.76 27.59
N VAL A 68 1.47 6.07 27.36
CA VAL A 68 1.67 6.64 26.02
C VAL A 68 3.02 7.33 25.96
N VAL A 69 3.81 7.01 24.94
CA VAL A 69 5.17 7.53 24.76
C VAL A 69 5.33 8.24 23.42
N PRO A 70 6.30 9.17 23.28
CA PRO A 70 6.72 9.68 21.96
C PRO A 70 7.31 8.53 21.13
N ALA A 71 6.58 8.12 20.07
CA ALA A 71 6.88 6.90 19.32
C ALA A 71 8.27 6.91 18.69
N GLU A 72 8.69 8.04 18.12
CA GLU A 72 10.00 8.17 17.47
C GLU A 72 11.16 8.02 18.47
N THR A 73 11.07 8.67 19.63
CA THR A 73 12.10 8.61 20.67
C THR A 73 12.20 7.21 21.23
N PHE A 74 11.06 6.59 21.58
CA PHE A 74 11.00 5.23 22.08
C PHE A 74 11.56 4.24 21.06
N SER A 75 11.11 4.29 19.80
CA SER A 75 11.59 3.40 18.74
C SER A 75 13.10 3.52 18.50
N LYS A 76 13.63 4.75 18.43
CA LYS A 76 15.07 4.99 18.27
C LYS A 76 15.89 4.47 19.45
N LEU A 77 15.39 4.60 20.68
CA LEU A 77 16.05 4.07 21.85
C LEU A 77 16.09 2.55 21.83
N ILE A 78 14.93 1.90 21.66
CA ILE A 78 14.81 0.45 21.65
C ILE A 78 15.65 -0.18 20.53
N SER A 79 15.67 0.40 19.33
CA SER A 79 16.44 -0.11 18.19
C SER A 79 17.96 -0.13 18.43
N LYS A 80 18.46 0.68 19.37
CA LYS A 80 19.90 0.77 19.72
C LYS A 80 20.29 -0.07 20.93
N MET A 81 19.33 -0.72 21.58
CA MET A 81 19.63 -1.60 22.72
C MET A 81 20.29 -2.89 22.25
N THR A 82 21.31 -3.34 22.99
CA THR A 82 22.07 -4.57 22.72
C THR A 82 22.14 -5.51 23.94
N SER A 83 21.53 -5.11 25.07
CA SER A 83 21.38 -5.98 26.25
C SER A 83 20.48 -7.17 25.90
N GLU A 84 20.61 -8.28 26.58
CA GLU A 84 19.77 -9.46 26.39
C GLU A 84 18.30 -9.18 26.70
N ASN A 85 18.07 -8.43 27.78
CA ASN A 85 16.74 -8.08 28.23
C ASN A 85 16.60 -6.56 28.42
N ILE A 86 15.38 -6.07 28.25
CA ILE A 86 14.96 -4.70 28.56
C ILE A 86 13.89 -4.76 29.63
N SER A 87 13.99 -3.85 30.61
CA SER A 87 12.93 -3.62 31.59
C SER A 87 12.29 -2.27 31.36
N LEU A 88 10.96 -2.24 31.35
CA LEU A 88 10.16 -1.01 31.33
C LEU A 88 9.52 -0.81 32.69
N ALA A 89 9.65 0.39 33.26
CA ALA A 89 9.11 0.70 34.57
C ALA A 89 8.43 2.10 34.57
N LEU A 90 7.15 2.15 34.92
CA LEU A 90 6.42 3.40 35.06
C LEU A 90 6.62 3.99 36.45
N THR A 91 7.07 5.25 36.53
CA THR A 91 7.27 5.99 37.80
C THR A 91 6.80 7.43 37.61
N GLY A 92 5.66 7.77 38.20
CA GLY A 92 5.07 9.09 37.99
C GLY A 92 4.77 9.36 36.50
N ASN A 93 5.30 10.44 35.97
CA ASN A 93 5.13 10.85 34.57
C ASN A 93 6.33 10.46 33.69
N GLU A 94 7.09 9.43 34.07
CA GLU A 94 8.25 8.96 33.33
C GLU A 94 8.17 7.46 33.09
N LEU A 95 8.52 7.03 31.87
CA LEU A 95 8.82 5.65 31.57
C LEU A 95 10.32 5.42 31.67
N GLY A 96 10.73 4.65 32.68
CA GLY A 96 12.09 4.14 32.80
C GLY A 96 12.33 2.99 31.83
N VAL A 97 13.45 3.02 31.12
CA VAL A 97 13.92 1.95 30.21
C VAL A 97 15.30 1.52 30.64
N ASP A 98 15.42 0.31 31.16
CA ASP A 98 16.65 -0.29 31.65
C ASP A 98 17.14 -1.38 30.69
N GLY A 99 18.41 -1.32 30.31
CA GLY A 99 19.06 -2.29 29.44
C GLY A 99 20.56 -2.08 29.44
N ASN A 100 21.14 -1.51 28.37
CA ASN A 100 22.56 -1.12 28.34
C ASN A 100 22.88 0.05 29.28
N GLY A 101 21.85 0.74 29.79
CA GLY A 101 21.92 1.86 30.70
C GLY A 101 20.54 2.14 31.27
N HIS A 102 20.41 3.27 31.98
CA HIS A 102 19.14 3.75 32.51
C HIS A 102 18.68 4.98 31.76
N TYR A 103 17.52 4.89 31.12
CA TYR A 103 16.95 5.98 30.35
C TYR A 103 15.58 6.31 30.91
N ARG A 104 15.17 7.58 30.78
CA ARG A 104 13.87 8.07 31.21
C ARG A 104 13.24 8.81 30.03
N ILE A 105 12.00 8.46 29.74
CA ILE A 105 11.18 9.11 28.72
C ILE A 105 10.06 9.82 29.44
N GLU A 106 10.01 11.16 29.31
CA GLU A 106 8.91 11.96 29.80
C GLU A 106 7.64 11.60 29.01
N LEU A 107 6.56 11.35 29.74
CA LEU A 107 5.27 11.02 29.14
C LEU A 107 4.52 12.29 28.75
N PRO A 108 3.87 12.31 27.59
CA PRO A 108 3.07 13.44 27.17
C PRO A 108 1.86 13.61 28.09
N LEU A 109 1.57 14.87 28.42
CA LEU A 109 0.41 15.26 29.22
C LEU A 109 -0.59 15.98 28.35
N ASP A 110 -1.86 15.91 28.72
CA ASP A 110 -2.93 16.69 28.12
C ASP A 110 -2.96 18.15 28.63
N GLU A 111 -3.92 18.94 28.19
CA GLU A 111 -4.07 20.35 28.59
C GLU A 111 -4.39 20.54 30.10
N GLU A 112 -4.87 19.48 30.74
CA GLU A 112 -5.21 19.47 32.19
C GLU A 112 -4.00 18.99 33.04
N GLY A 113 -2.90 18.54 32.39
CA GLY A 113 -1.70 18.03 33.03
C GLY A 113 -1.79 16.56 33.43
N GLU A 114 -2.77 15.84 32.91
CA GLU A 114 -2.94 14.39 33.10
C GLU A 114 -2.26 13.60 31.98
N LEU A 115 -1.95 12.33 32.24
CA LEU A 115 -1.38 11.46 31.21
C LEU A 115 -2.37 11.26 30.05
N ILE A 116 -1.88 11.43 28.83
CA ILE A 116 -2.71 11.23 27.61
C ILE A 116 -3.24 9.79 27.59
N LYS A 117 -4.55 9.67 27.32
CA LYS A 117 -5.19 8.38 27.03
C LYS A 117 -5.20 8.15 25.54
N PHE A 118 -4.66 7.02 25.10
CA PHE A 118 -4.66 6.66 23.68
C PHE A 118 -6.05 6.16 23.27
N PRO A 119 -6.62 6.66 22.15
CA PRO A 119 -7.91 6.16 21.67
C PRO A 119 -7.79 4.68 21.26
N ASN A 120 -8.76 3.87 21.65
CA ASN A 120 -8.79 2.46 21.29
C ASN A 120 -10.15 2.08 20.65
N PRO A 121 -10.32 2.25 19.35
CA PRO A 121 -11.57 1.92 18.68
C PRO A 121 -11.89 0.43 18.70
N LEU A 122 -10.93 -0.47 18.94
CA LEU A 122 -11.20 -1.89 19.11
C LEU A 122 -12.03 -2.20 20.36
N ASP A 123 -12.09 -1.32 21.36
CA ASP A 123 -12.93 -1.53 22.55
C ASP A 123 -14.42 -1.55 22.18
N SER A 124 -14.80 -0.89 21.09
CA SER A 124 -16.17 -0.91 20.54
C SER A 124 -16.38 -1.98 19.47
N PHE A 125 -15.31 -2.67 19.05
CA PHE A 125 -15.33 -3.68 17.99
C PHE A 125 -14.83 -5.03 18.56
N ASP A 126 -15.77 -5.88 18.98
CA ASP A 126 -15.41 -7.18 19.56
C ASP A 126 -15.13 -8.24 18.49
N ILE A 127 -13.86 -8.34 18.09
CA ILE A 127 -13.38 -9.35 17.12
C ILE A 127 -13.75 -10.79 17.55
N LYS A 128 -13.91 -11.05 18.85
CA LYS A 128 -14.21 -12.41 19.36
C LYS A 128 -15.66 -12.82 19.12
N THR A 129 -16.56 -11.84 19.04
CA THR A 129 -18.00 -12.08 18.84
C THR A 129 -18.44 -11.91 17.39
N VAL A 130 -17.70 -11.16 16.60
CA VAL A 130 -17.95 -10.99 15.16
C VAL A 130 -17.23 -12.10 14.41
N ALA A 131 -17.96 -12.93 13.68
CA ALA A 131 -17.37 -13.91 12.78
C ALA A 131 -16.58 -13.19 11.67
N ALA A 132 -15.39 -13.69 11.34
CA ALA A 132 -14.66 -13.19 10.19
C ALA A 132 -15.55 -13.28 8.96
N LYS A 133 -15.77 -12.17 8.27
CA LYS A 133 -16.58 -12.13 7.06
C LYS A 133 -15.85 -12.82 5.91
N TYR A 134 -14.52 -12.65 5.88
CA TYR A 134 -13.65 -13.22 4.84
C TYR A 134 -12.33 -13.72 5.44
N GLU A 135 -11.70 -14.67 4.77
CA GLU A 135 -10.32 -15.07 5.02
C GLU A 135 -9.53 -14.85 3.72
N VAL A 136 -8.44 -14.13 3.80
CA VAL A 136 -7.60 -13.79 2.64
C VAL A 136 -6.15 -14.23 2.86
N ASN A 137 -5.47 -14.55 1.76
CA ASN A 137 -4.05 -14.91 1.81
C ASN A 137 -3.19 -13.65 1.70
N LEU A 138 -2.25 -13.47 2.63
CA LEU A 138 -1.37 -12.30 2.68
C LEU A 138 -0.52 -12.15 1.41
N THR A 139 -0.02 -13.25 0.85
CA THR A 139 0.77 -13.22 -0.38
C THR A 139 -0.06 -12.71 -1.55
N THR A 140 -1.32 -13.17 -1.66
CA THR A 140 -2.25 -12.67 -2.68
C THR A 140 -2.51 -11.19 -2.52
N ILE A 141 -2.78 -10.70 -1.29
CA ILE A 141 -2.98 -9.27 -1.03
C ILE A 141 -1.76 -8.47 -1.47
N ARG A 142 -0.55 -8.88 -1.07
CA ARG A 142 0.68 -8.18 -1.45
C ARG A 142 0.88 -8.08 -2.96
N GLN A 143 0.61 -9.17 -3.68
CA GLN A 143 0.66 -9.16 -5.13
C GLN A 143 -0.36 -8.19 -5.74
N LEU A 144 -1.61 -8.24 -5.26
CA LEU A 144 -2.66 -7.34 -5.72
C LEU A 144 -2.32 -5.87 -5.47
N LEU A 145 -1.77 -5.56 -4.29
CA LEU A 145 -1.33 -4.20 -3.96
C LEU A 145 -0.21 -3.72 -4.88
N THR A 146 0.79 -4.57 -5.12
CA THR A 146 1.92 -4.22 -5.98
C THR A 146 1.46 -3.81 -7.37
N VAL A 147 0.54 -4.54 -7.98
CA VAL A 147 0.08 -4.27 -9.35
C VAL A 147 -0.95 -3.15 -9.43
N ASN A 148 -1.76 -2.94 -8.40
CA ASN A 148 -2.83 -1.93 -8.39
C ASN A 148 -2.34 -0.55 -7.90
N LYS A 149 -1.36 -0.49 -6.98
CA LYS A 149 -0.88 0.78 -6.40
C LYS A 149 -0.49 1.84 -7.44
N PRO A 150 0.19 1.51 -8.57
CA PRO A 150 0.54 2.50 -9.58
C PRO A 150 -0.63 3.15 -10.32
N ALA A 151 -1.80 2.55 -10.28
CA ALA A 151 -3.00 3.08 -10.95
C ALA A 151 -3.88 3.93 -10.03
N LEU A 152 -3.62 3.99 -8.73
CA LEU A 152 -4.38 4.84 -7.80
C LEU A 152 -4.25 6.32 -8.14
N ASP A 153 -5.29 7.07 -7.88
CA ASP A 153 -5.24 8.52 -7.84
C ASP A 153 -4.45 8.97 -6.61
N THR A 154 -3.47 9.83 -6.82
CA THR A 154 -2.62 10.39 -5.77
C THR A 154 -3.00 11.82 -5.38
N ASN A 155 -4.06 12.38 -5.98
CA ASN A 155 -4.56 13.69 -5.62
C ASN A 155 -5.31 13.60 -4.28
N ASN A 156 -5.05 14.57 -3.42
CA ASN A 156 -5.65 14.63 -2.08
C ASN A 156 -6.96 15.44 -2.11
N ASP A 157 -7.84 15.14 -3.06
CA ASP A 157 -9.09 15.86 -3.31
C ASP A 157 -10.35 15.17 -2.74
N GLY A 158 -10.15 14.03 -2.04
CA GLY A 158 -11.23 13.22 -1.48
C GLY A 158 -11.95 12.35 -2.52
N SER A 159 -11.37 12.18 -3.70
CA SER A 159 -11.90 11.29 -4.74
C SER A 159 -11.96 9.82 -4.26
N CYS A 160 -13.01 9.12 -4.63
CA CYS A 160 -13.13 7.67 -4.38
C CYS A 160 -12.04 6.85 -5.11
N TYR A 161 -11.39 7.40 -6.13
CA TYR A 161 -10.30 6.77 -6.87
C TYR A 161 -8.95 6.78 -6.15
N THR A 162 -8.83 7.48 -5.01
CA THR A 162 -7.67 7.40 -4.12
C THR A 162 -7.60 6.06 -3.38
N GLY A 163 -8.69 5.30 -3.32
CA GLY A 163 -8.78 3.99 -2.67
C GLY A 163 -8.82 2.82 -3.66
N TYR A 164 -8.43 1.65 -3.15
CA TYR A 164 -8.63 0.39 -3.86
C TYR A 164 -10.11 0.00 -3.80
N TYR A 165 -10.73 -0.25 -4.96
CA TYR A 165 -11.99 -0.96 -5.02
C TYR A 165 -11.70 -2.46 -4.81
N VAL A 166 -12.28 -3.05 -3.79
CA VAL A 166 -12.04 -4.45 -3.42
C VAL A 166 -13.39 -5.17 -3.31
N GLY A 167 -13.62 -6.14 -4.18
CA GLY A 167 -14.86 -6.91 -4.25
C GLY A 167 -14.65 -8.20 -5.04
N GLU A 168 -15.46 -8.43 -6.06
CA GLU A 168 -15.29 -9.55 -7.01
C GLU A 168 -14.03 -9.43 -7.87
N SER A 169 -13.45 -8.25 -7.91
CA SER A 169 -12.14 -7.93 -8.46
C SER A 169 -11.48 -6.86 -7.59
N VAL A 170 -10.17 -6.70 -7.70
CA VAL A 170 -9.47 -5.55 -7.13
C VAL A 170 -9.15 -4.59 -8.28
N VAL A 171 -9.62 -3.35 -8.16
CA VAL A 171 -9.48 -2.33 -9.20
C VAL A 171 -8.96 -1.03 -8.61
N SER A 172 -8.11 -0.36 -9.36
CA SER A 172 -7.63 1.00 -9.08
C SER A 172 -7.58 1.82 -10.37
N THR A 173 -7.77 3.11 -10.26
CA THR A 173 -7.71 4.05 -11.40
C THR A 173 -7.47 5.48 -10.93
N ASP A 174 -6.86 6.29 -11.78
CA ASP A 174 -6.76 7.75 -11.67
C ASP A 174 -7.44 8.47 -12.84
N SER A 175 -8.31 7.75 -13.56
CA SER A 175 -8.98 8.18 -14.81
C SER A 175 -8.10 8.16 -16.06
N TYR A 176 -6.78 8.06 -15.94
CA TYR A 176 -5.82 7.92 -17.06
C TYR A 176 -5.20 6.52 -17.11
N LYS A 177 -5.14 5.87 -15.99
CA LYS A 177 -4.66 4.50 -15.84
C LYS A 177 -5.73 3.68 -15.13
N ILE A 178 -5.84 2.42 -15.50
CA ILE A 178 -6.69 1.44 -14.82
C ILE A 178 -5.84 0.20 -14.58
N CYS A 179 -5.94 -0.39 -13.40
CA CYS A 179 -5.48 -1.74 -13.13
C CYS A 179 -6.62 -2.55 -12.55
N GLY A 180 -6.88 -3.70 -13.12
CA GLY A 180 -7.86 -4.66 -12.65
C GLY A 180 -7.26 -6.05 -12.52
N THR A 181 -7.67 -6.77 -11.47
CA THR A 181 -7.30 -8.16 -11.26
C THR A 181 -8.56 -9.00 -11.17
N GLY A 182 -8.60 -10.13 -11.88
CA GLY A 182 -9.74 -11.06 -11.86
C GLY A 182 -9.77 -11.94 -10.59
N ILE A 183 -9.34 -11.40 -9.43
CA ILE A 183 -9.31 -12.12 -8.16
C ILE A 183 -10.36 -11.53 -7.23
N LYS A 184 -11.36 -12.35 -6.89
CA LYS A 184 -12.39 -12.01 -5.92
C LYS A 184 -11.82 -12.11 -4.50
N LEU A 185 -11.94 -11.03 -3.72
CA LEU A 185 -11.63 -11.04 -2.30
C LEU A 185 -12.90 -10.96 -1.43
N PHE A 186 -13.88 -10.15 -1.82
CA PHE A 186 -15.10 -9.92 -1.04
C PHE A 186 -16.36 -10.08 -1.91
N ASP A 187 -17.45 -10.47 -1.30
CA ASP A 187 -18.77 -10.55 -1.96
C ASP A 187 -19.41 -9.16 -2.09
N GLU A 188 -19.26 -8.34 -1.05
CA GLU A 188 -19.71 -6.96 -1.05
C GLU A 188 -18.51 -6.03 -1.23
N PRO A 189 -18.54 -5.15 -2.24
CA PRO A 189 -17.40 -4.29 -2.51
C PRO A 189 -17.25 -3.19 -1.47
N ILE A 190 -16.00 -2.86 -1.16
CA ILE A 190 -15.62 -1.74 -0.30
C ILE A 190 -14.45 -0.98 -0.92
N LEU A 191 -14.30 0.28 -0.52
CA LEU A 191 -13.11 1.07 -0.85
C LEU A 191 -12.15 1.07 0.34
N ILE A 192 -10.91 0.68 0.11
CA ILE A 192 -9.88 0.62 1.15
C ILE A 192 -8.78 1.62 0.85
N ARG A 193 -8.39 2.40 1.85
CA ARG A 193 -7.32 3.40 1.74
C ARG A 193 -5.96 2.75 1.55
N PRO A 194 -5.07 3.36 0.73
CA PRO A 194 -3.71 2.86 0.53
C PRO A 194 -2.92 2.74 1.84
N GLU A 195 -3.05 3.72 2.73
CA GLU A 195 -2.36 3.76 4.01
C GLU A 195 -2.69 2.52 4.86
N MET A 196 -3.98 2.13 4.89
CA MET A 196 -4.40 0.93 5.59
C MET A 196 -3.81 -0.33 4.97
N MET A 197 -3.83 -0.43 3.64
CA MET A 197 -3.31 -1.59 2.93
C MET A 197 -1.77 -1.70 3.08
N ASP A 198 -1.05 -0.58 3.13
CA ASP A 198 0.39 -0.55 3.38
C ASP A 198 0.73 -1.09 4.79
N LEU A 199 -0.16 -0.93 5.77
CA LEU A 199 0.02 -1.51 7.11
C LEU A 199 -0.03 -3.04 7.12
N LEU A 200 -0.65 -3.69 6.13
CA LEU A 200 -0.68 -5.15 6.05
C LEU A 200 0.71 -5.76 5.83
N ASP A 201 1.69 -4.97 5.38
CA ASP A 201 3.08 -5.43 5.24
C ASP A 201 3.73 -5.85 6.55
N VAL A 202 3.22 -5.39 7.70
CA VAL A 202 3.75 -5.82 9.01
C VAL A 202 3.27 -7.21 9.43
N MET A 203 2.19 -7.70 8.81
CA MET A 203 1.64 -9.02 9.10
C MET A 203 2.58 -10.12 8.59
N THR A 204 2.65 -11.22 9.33
CA THR A 204 3.51 -12.36 9.01
C THR A 204 2.73 -13.65 8.77
N SER A 205 1.50 -13.73 9.29
CA SER A 205 0.64 -14.89 9.09
C SER A 205 0.17 -14.98 7.65
N GLU A 206 0.20 -16.16 7.05
CA GLU A 206 -0.24 -16.37 5.69
C GLU A 206 -1.74 -16.11 5.50
N LYS A 207 -2.54 -16.44 6.52
CA LYS A 207 -4.00 -16.23 6.54
C LYS A 207 -4.35 -15.05 7.42
N ILE A 208 -5.19 -14.18 6.89
CA ILE A 208 -5.70 -12.98 7.55
C ILE A 208 -7.22 -13.05 7.58
N GLY A 209 -7.81 -12.94 8.78
CA GLY A 209 -9.24 -12.71 8.94
C GLY A 209 -9.59 -11.26 8.62
N VAL A 210 -10.67 -11.06 7.86
CA VAL A 210 -11.17 -9.73 7.53
C VAL A 210 -12.59 -9.57 8.05
N TYR A 211 -12.79 -8.55 8.84
CA TYR A 211 -14.05 -8.19 9.45
C TYR A 211 -14.51 -6.85 8.88
N VAL A 212 -15.71 -6.82 8.33
CA VAL A 212 -16.28 -5.57 7.79
C VAL A 212 -17.60 -5.31 8.51
N ASP A 213 -17.75 -4.14 9.08
CA ASP A 213 -18.96 -3.68 9.72
C ASP A 213 -19.19 -2.20 9.39
N ASN A 214 -20.27 -1.91 8.66
CA ASN A 214 -20.64 -0.57 8.19
C ASN A 214 -19.45 0.15 7.49
N ASP A 215 -18.88 1.15 8.16
CA ASP A 215 -17.79 2.00 7.70
C ASP A 215 -16.40 1.55 8.20
N THR A 216 -16.32 0.38 8.83
CA THR A 216 -15.13 -0.12 9.49
C THR A 216 -14.66 -1.41 8.84
N VAL A 217 -13.36 -1.52 8.62
CA VAL A 217 -12.71 -2.76 8.21
C VAL A 217 -11.55 -3.08 9.15
N VAL A 218 -11.46 -4.35 9.53
CA VAL A 218 -10.42 -4.86 10.43
C VAL A 218 -9.75 -6.06 9.78
N PHE A 219 -8.44 -5.99 9.64
CA PHE A 219 -7.61 -7.13 9.27
C PHE A 219 -6.94 -7.66 10.53
N ALA A 220 -7.09 -8.94 10.79
CA ALA A 220 -6.56 -9.57 12.00
C ALA A 220 -5.79 -10.84 11.69
N SER A 221 -4.64 -10.97 12.31
CA SER A 221 -3.81 -12.16 12.32
C SER A 221 -3.21 -12.34 13.72
N GLU A 222 -2.52 -13.45 13.96
CA GLU A 222 -1.84 -13.68 15.24
C GLU A 222 -0.86 -12.53 15.53
N GLY A 223 -1.03 -11.89 16.68
CA GLY A 223 -0.17 -10.80 17.15
C GLY A 223 -0.24 -9.49 16.36
N CYS A 224 -1.14 -9.36 15.37
CA CYS A 224 -1.26 -8.13 14.59
C CYS A 224 -2.71 -7.86 14.17
N VAL A 225 -3.19 -6.64 14.44
CA VAL A 225 -4.50 -6.17 13.98
C VAL A 225 -4.33 -4.80 13.33
N VAL A 226 -4.93 -4.61 12.16
CA VAL A 226 -5.08 -3.33 11.50
C VAL A 226 -6.56 -2.98 11.46
N TYR A 227 -6.92 -1.89 12.11
CA TYR A 227 -8.28 -1.34 12.15
C TYR A 227 -8.32 -0.04 11.37
N GLY A 228 -9.36 0.21 10.60
CA GLY A 228 -9.52 1.49 9.92
C GLY A 228 -10.93 1.70 9.38
N LYS A 229 -11.13 2.92 8.87
CA LYS A 229 -12.38 3.28 8.21
C LYS A 229 -12.27 3.06 6.71
N VAL A 230 -13.32 2.49 6.10
CA VAL A 230 -13.45 2.43 4.65
C VAL A 230 -13.46 3.84 4.07
N LEU A 231 -13.00 3.97 2.83
CA LEU A 231 -13.14 5.24 2.09
C LEU A 231 -14.59 5.37 1.62
N GLU A 232 -15.18 6.53 1.82
CA GLU A 232 -16.53 6.82 1.35
C GLU A 232 -16.58 6.95 -0.17
N GLY A 233 -17.79 6.94 -0.75
CA GLY A 233 -18.00 7.20 -2.16
C GLY A 233 -17.99 5.95 -3.06
N ILE A 234 -18.22 4.76 -2.52
CA ILE A 234 -18.33 3.51 -3.31
C ILE A 234 -19.40 3.61 -4.42
N SER A 235 -20.49 4.35 -4.18
CA SER A 235 -21.55 4.61 -5.17
C SER A 235 -21.08 5.48 -6.35
N ASP A 236 -20.05 6.28 -6.13
CA ASP A 236 -19.50 7.17 -7.16
C ASP A 236 -18.39 6.49 -7.97
N TYR A 237 -17.86 5.38 -7.47
CA TYR A 237 -16.88 4.56 -8.18
C TYR A 237 -17.53 3.88 -9.39
N LYS A 238 -17.15 4.29 -10.60
CA LYS A 238 -17.79 3.85 -11.86
C LYS A 238 -17.34 2.45 -12.29
N ILE A 239 -17.50 1.47 -11.40
CA ILE A 239 -16.97 0.11 -11.60
C ILE A 239 -17.45 -0.55 -12.90
N ASP A 240 -18.72 -0.37 -13.28
CA ASP A 240 -19.27 -0.97 -14.51
C ASP A 240 -18.59 -0.41 -15.78
N ALA A 241 -18.37 0.91 -15.81
CA ALA A 241 -17.66 1.55 -16.92
C ALA A 241 -16.20 1.12 -16.99
N ILE A 242 -15.52 1.03 -15.82
CA ILE A 242 -14.12 0.60 -15.70
C ILE A 242 -13.99 -0.87 -16.13
N SER A 243 -14.88 -1.74 -15.68
CA SER A 243 -14.89 -3.16 -16.08
C SER A 243 -15.10 -3.31 -17.58
N GLY A 244 -16.01 -2.53 -18.17
CA GLY A 244 -16.20 -2.49 -19.63
C GLY A 244 -14.93 -2.08 -20.39
N LEU A 245 -14.14 -1.14 -19.85
CA LEU A 245 -12.85 -0.77 -20.45
C LEU A 245 -11.82 -1.92 -20.35
N LEU A 246 -11.73 -2.58 -19.18
CA LEU A 246 -10.83 -3.71 -18.99
C LEU A 246 -11.13 -4.89 -19.92
N GLU A 247 -12.40 -5.09 -20.29
CA GLU A 247 -12.87 -6.15 -21.19
C GLU A 247 -12.75 -5.79 -22.68
N LEU A 248 -12.43 -4.53 -23.05
CA LEU A 248 -12.33 -4.13 -24.44
C LEU A 248 -11.40 -5.05 -25.24
N ASP A 249 -11.87 -5.42 -26.44
CA ASP A 249 -11.07 -6.14 -27.41
C ASP A 249 -10.21 -5.16 -28.23
N PHE A 250 -8.94 -5.50 -28.37
CA PHE A 250 -7.97 -4.74 -29.15
C PHE A 250 -7.65 -5.50 -30.45
N PRO A 251 -7.54 -4.80 -31.60
CA PRO A 251 -7.39 -5.47 -32.89
C PRO A 251 -6.04 -6.18 -33.07
N SER A 252 -5.01 -5.77 -32.35
CA SER A 252 -3.65 -6.31 -32.47
C SER A 252 -3.04 -6.58 -31.11
N GLU A 253 -2.17 -7.58 -31.02
CA GLU A 253 -1.45 -7.91 -29.80
C GLU A 253 -0.01 -8.35 -30.09
N CYS A 254 0.88 -8.09 -29.14
CA CYS A 254 2.25 -8.61 -29.15
C CYS A 254 2.70 -8.98 -27.74
N SER A 255 3.71 -9.82 -27.61
CA SER A 255 4.40 -10.01 -26.35
C SER A 255 5.85 -9.55 -26.46
N VAL A 256 6.36 -9.01 -25.35
CA VAL A 256 7.71 -8.49 -25.23
C VAL A 256 8.32 -8.88 -23.88
N SER A 257 9.65 -8.90 -23.84
CA SER A 257 10.34 -9.03 -22.54
C SER A 257 10.11 -7.77 -21.71
N LYS A 258 9.63 -7.95 -20.47
CA LYS A 258 9.46 -6.87 -19.50
C LYS A 258 10.77 -6.12 -19.27
N ASP A 259 11.86 -6.82 -19.05
CA ASP A 259 13.16 -6.20 -18.80
C ASP A 259 13.67 -5.42 -20.01
N ALA A 260 13.47 -5.95 -21.22
CA ALA A 260 13.92 -5.26 -22.45
C ALA A 260 13.19 -3.93 -22.66
N ILE A 261 11.87 -3.92 -22.48
CA ILE A 261 11.09 -2.68 -22.64
C ILE A 261 11.39 -1.68 -21.52
N LEU A 262 11.54 -2.13 -20.27
CA LEU A 262 11.90 -1.24 -19.16
C LEU A 262 13.27 -0.60 -19.33
N GLN A 263 14.29 -1.38 -19.75
CA GLN A 263 15.62 -0.84 -20.02
C GLN A 263 15.62 0.18 -21.16
N ALA A 264 14.84 -0.05 -22.23
CA ALA A 264 14.68 0.91 -23.30
C ALA A 264 14.00 2.20 -22.81
N LEU A 265 12.94 2.09 -22.02
CA LEU A 265 12.25 3.22 -21.41
C LEU A 265 13.16 4.00 -20.44
N ASP A 266 13.97 3.32 -19.61
CA ASP A 266 14.91 3.96 -18.68
C ASP A 266 15.96 4.79 -19.42
N ARG A 267 16.48 4.32 -20.56
CA ARG A 267 17.40 5.09 -21.38
C ARG A 267 16.71 6.24 -22.09
N LEU A 268 15.49 5.99 -22.62
CA LEU A 268 14.74 7.01 -23.34
C LEU A 268 14.28 8.16 -22.43
N ALA A 269 13.98 7.88 -21.16
CA ALA A 269 13.60 8.87 -20.16
C ALA A 269 14.65 9.99 -20.00
N LEU A 270 15.93 9.74 -20.29
CA LEU A 270 16.99 10.75 -20.27
C LEU A 270 16.81 11.83 -21.34
N PHE A 271 16.02 11.56 -22.38
CA PHE A 271 15.76 12.46 -23.53
C PHE A 271 14.35 13.04 -23.55
N VAL A 272 13.59 12.83 -22.47
CA VAL A 272 12.22 13.31 -22.29
C VAL A 272 12.19 14.28 -21.12
N GLY A 273 11.43 15.35 -21.21
CA GLY A 273 11.36 16.35 -20.15
C GLY A 273 9.93 16.83 -19.90
N GLN A 274 9.74 17.49 -18.77
CA GLN A 274 8.44 18.02 -18.33
C GLN A 274 7.77 18.95 -19.37
N TYR A 275 8.57 19.66 -20.20
CA TYR A 275 8.05 20.51 -21.26
C TYR A 275 7.29 19.74 -22.37
N ASP A 276 7.60 18.45 -22.52
CA ASP A 276 6.92 17.53 -23.44
C ASP A 276 5.87 16.67 -22.72
N LYS A 277 5.50 17.04 -21.49
CA LYS A 277 4.59 16.30 -20.58
C LYS A 277 5.02 14.84 -20.38
N ASN A 278 6.34 14.57 -20.45
CA ASN A 278 6.92 13.23 -20.39
C ASN A 278 6.37 12.26 -21.47
N GLY A 279 5.88 12.79 -22.60
CA GLY A 279 5.33 12.02 -23.69
C GLY A 279 6.39 11.45 -24.63
N ILE A 280 6.18 10.21 -25.06
CA ILE A 280 6.95 9.51 -26.10
C ILE A 280 6.02 8.97 -27.17
N TYR A 281 6.57 8.73 -28.38
CA TYR A 281 5.85 7.94 -29.37
C TYR A 281 6.16 6.46 -29.19
N ILE A 282 5.11 5.66 -29.14
CA ILE A 282 5.16 4.20 -29.23
C ILE A 282 4.65 3.78 -30.61
N THR A 283 5.50 3.18 -31.42
CA THR A 283 5.15 2.72 -32.77
C THR A 283 5.33 1.22 -32.86
N PHE A 284 4.25 0.52 -33.19
CA PHE A 284 4.27 -0.92 -33.46
C PHE A 284 4.64 -1.12 -34.91
N THR A 285 5.85 -1.67 -35.16
CA THR A 285 6.42 -1.94 -36.49
C THR A 285 6.50 -3.43 -36.74
N LYS A 286 6.91 -3.87 -37.91
CA LYS A 286 7.13 -5.30 -38.23
C LYS A 286 8.26 -5.91 -37.41
N ASP A 287 9.24 -5.11 -36.99
CA ASP A 287 10.47 -5.58 -36.33
C ASP A 287 10.36 -5.53 -34.81
N GLY A 288 9.39 -4.79 -34.25
CA GLY A 288 9.21 -4.61 -32.81
C GLY A 288 8.50 -3.33 -32.46
N ILE A 289 8.55 -2.98 -31.18
CA ILE A 289 8.04 -1.71 -30.66
C ILE A 289 9.14 -0.67 -30.76
N SER A 290 8.94 0.35 -31.60
CA SER A 290 9.80 1.51 -31.66
C SER A 290 9.34 2.56 -30.63
N LEU A 291 10.24 2.93 -29.75
CA LEU A 291 10.03 3.98 -28.72
C LEU A 291 10.85 5.19 -29.11
N THR A 292 10.24 6.37 -29.22
CA THR A 292 10.92 7.59 -29.72
C THR A 292 10.52 8.80 -28.89
N SER A 293 11.48 9.61 -28.45
CA SER A 293 11.18 10.89 -27.80
C SER A 293 10.50 11.87 -28.76
N LYS A 294 9.62 12.74 -28.27
CA LYS A 294 8.89 13.73 -29.09
C LYS A 294 9.81 14.64 -29.94
N LYS A 295 11.01 14.88 -29.48
CA LYS A 295 12.05 15.65 -30.22
C LYS A 295 12.94 14.79 -31.10
N SER A 296 12.67 13.50 -31.20
CA SER A 296 13.48 12.54 -31.96
C SER A 296 14.97 12.50 -31.56
N SER A 297 15.28 12.92 -30.33
CA SER A 297 16.64 12.93 -29.77
C SER A 297 17.07 11.57 -29.21
N GLY A 298 16.12 10.65 -29.02
CA GLY A 298 16.33 9.26 -28.61
C GLY A 298 15.32 8.36 -29.29
N ALA A 299 15.77 7.19 -29.75
CA ALA A 299 14.92 6.16 -30.34
C ALA A 299 15.50 4.78 -30.08
N GLU A 300 14.65 3.82 -29.74
CA GLU A 300 15.01 2.41 -29.56
C GLU A 300 13.94 1.48 -30.11
N VAL A 301 14.32 0.27 -30.50
CA VAL A 301 13.39 -0.76 -30.93
C VAL A 301 13.49 -1.96 -29.99
N VAL A 302 12.37 -2.34 -29.40
CA VAL A 302 12.24 -3.53 -28.55
C VAL A 302 11.63 -4.65 -29.39
N PRO A 303 12.36 -5.76 -29.64
CA PRO A 303 11.88 -6.83 -30.50
C PRO A 303 10.71 -7.58 -29.84
N TYR A 304 9.78 -8.04 -30.64
CA TYR A 304 8.71 -8.93 -30.18
C TYR A 304 9.25 -10.30 -29.79
N LYS A 305 8.63 -10.93 -28.80
CA LYS A 305 8.65 -12.37 -28.60
C LYS A 305 7.62 -13.04 -29.51
N THR A 306 6.41 -12.50 -29.53
CA THR A 306 5.32 -12.91 -30.45
C THR A 306 4.54 -11.69 -30.90
N SER A 307 3.88 -11.80 -32.06
CA SER A 307 2.98 -10.77 -32.55
C SER A 307 1.82 -11.42 -33.32
N ASN A 308 0.60 -11.07 -32.99
CA ASN A 308 -0.62 -11.58 -33.60
C ASN A 308 -1.44 -10.42 -34.19
N ASN A 309 -2.05 -10.66 -35.33
CA ASN A 309 -2.90 -9.67 -36.03
C ASN A 309 -2.19 -8.32 -36.18
N PHE A 310 -0.91 -8.36 -36.57
CA PHE A 310 -0.08 -7.17 -36.68
C PHE A 310 -0.72 -6.11 -37.59
N LYS A 311 -0.78 -4.88 -37.06
CA LYS A 311 -1.10 -3.66 -37.80
C LYS A 311 -0.12 -2.59 -37.33
N GLU A 312 0.46 -1.85 -38.29
CA GLU A 312 1.27 -0.69 -37.94
C GLU A 312 0.41 0.36 -37.23
N PHE A 313 0.87 0.83 -36.09
CA PHE A 313 0.12 1.76 -35.25
C PHE A 313 1.08 2.64 -34.47
N THR A 314 0.78 3.93 -34.35
CA THR A 314 1.56 4.89 -33.56
C THR A 314 0.64 5.64 -32.63
N ALA A 315 1.08 5.83 -31.38
CA ALA A 315 0.40 6.64 -30.39
C ALA A 315 1.41 7.43 -29.54
N CYS A 316 0.94 8.47 -28.87
CA CYS A 316 1.67 9.18 -27.86
C CYS A 316 1.29 8.67 -26.46
N ILE A 317 2.27 8.38 -25.61
CA ILE A 317 2.04 7.86 -24.27
C ILE A 317 3.01 8.50 -23.27
N ASN A 318 2.55 8.71 -22.05
CA ASN A 318 3.41 9.19 -20.96
C ASN A 318 4.38 8.10 -20.53
N ILE A 319 5.69 8.38 -20.57
CA ILE A 319 6.73 7.40 -20.26
C ILE A 319 6.71 6.95 -18.81
N ASP A 320 6.43 7.86 -17.86
CA ASP A 320 6.41 7.54 -16.44
C ASP A 320 5.23 6.62 -16.10
N MET A 321 4.06 6.90 -16.70
CA MET A 321 2.89 6.03 -16.55
C MET A 321 3.18 4.64 -17.10
N LEU A 322 3.73 4.54 -18.31
CA LEU A 322 4.07 3.27 -18.94
C LEU A 322 5.08 2.47 -18.12
N GLN A 323 6.18 3.11 -17.69
CA GLN A 323 7.21 2.47 -16.88
C GLN A 323 6.65 1.97 -15.54
N THR A 324 5.88 2.81 -14.84
CA THR A 324 5.35 2.49 -13.52
C THR A 324 4.39 1.31 -13.58
N GLN A 325 3.53 1.27 -14.59
CA GLN A 325 2.62 0.15 -14.81
C GLN A 325 3.37 -1.13 -15.17
N ILE A 326 4.35 -1.09 -16.09
CA ILE A 326 5.12 -2.27 -16.48
C ILE A 326 5.96 -2.80 -15.30
N LYS A 327 6.58 -1.92 -14.50
CA LYS A 327 7.36 -2.32 -13.31
C LYS A 327 6.56 -3.15 -12.31
N ALA A 328 5.27 -2.90 -12.18
CA ALA A 328 4.38 -3.59 -11.26
C ALA A 328 4.08 -5.06 -11.65
N HIS A 329 4.29 -5.44 -12.90
CA HIS A 329 4.08 -6.82 -13.35
C HIS A 329 5.12 -7.79 -12.78
N VAL A 330 4.71 -9.05 -12.60
CA VAL A 330 5.54 -10.09 -11.99
C VAL A 330 6.22 -10.96 -13.04
N LEU A 331 5.54 -11.22 -14.19
CA LEU A 331 6.07 -12.08 -15.23
C LEU A 331 7.18 -11.41 -16.06
N ASP A 332 8.10 -12.20 -16.56
CA ASP A 332 9.22 -11.74 -17.41
C ASP A 332 8.77 -11.35 -18.81
N GLU A 333 7.61 -11.83 -19.25
CA GLU A 333 7.00 -11.54 -20.54
C GLU A 333 5.60 -10.96 -20.32
N ILE A 334 5.35 -9.81 -20.94
CA ILE A 334 4.07 -9.12 -20.88
C ILE A 334 3.42 -9.09 -22.25
N LYS A 335 2.09 -9.20 -22.27
CA LYS A 335 1.30 -9.02 -23.48
C LYS A 335 0.83 -7.57 -23.58
N ILE A 336 1.04 -6.96 -24.74
CA ILE A 336 0.57 -5.62 -25.08
C ILE A 336 -0.44 -5.72 -26.19
N CYS A 337 -1.65 -5.17 -25.95
CA CYS A 337 -2.72 -5.09 -26.93
C CYS A 337 -2.90 -3.63 -27.36
N TYR A 338 -3.04 -3.38 -28.67
CA TYR A 338 -2.98 -2.06 -29.26
C TYR A 338 -3.87 -1.92 -30.51
N GLY A 339 -3.98 -0.70 -31.05
CA GLY A 339 -4.69 -0.40 -32.28
C GLY A 339 -6.07 0.23 -32.08
N LEU A 340 -6.41 0.63 -30.86
CA LEU A 340 -7.48 1.58 -30.56
C LEU A 340 -6.86 2.97 -30.36
N ASP A 341 -7.58 4.02 -30.72
CA ASP A 341 -7.03 5.39 -30.78
C ASP A 341 -6.89 6.05 -29.38
N ASN A 342 -7.41 5.44 -28.33
CA ASN A 342 -7.51 6.08 -27.02
C ASN A 342 -6.69 5.43 -25.91
N ALA A 343 -6.24 4.18 -26.06
CA ALA A 343 -5.53 3.48 -24.98
C ALA A 343 -4.68 2.31 -25.44
N LEU A 344 -3.72 1.96 -24.59
CA LEU A 344 -2.91 0.74 -24.61
C LEU A 344 -3.41 -0.20 -23.51
N LYS A 345 -3.44 -1.52 -23.78
CA LYS A 345 -3.78 -2.55 -22.80
C LYS A 345 -2.57 -3.46 -22.55
N ILE A 346 -2.26 -3.71 -21.29
CA ILE A 346 -1.19 -4.63 -20.87
C ILE A 346 -1.82 -5.77 -20.08
N ILE A 347 -1.43 -7.00 -20.37
CA ILE A 347 -1.95 -8.20 -19.71
C ILE A 347 -0.77 -9.03 -19.17
N ASP A 348 -0.91 -9.43 -17.90
CA ASP A 348 0.02 -10.30 -17.20
C ASP A 348 -0.78 -11.29 -16.34
N GLY A 349 -1.03 -12.50 -16.86
CA GLY A 349 -1.87 -13.49 -16.18
C GLY A 349 -3.27 -12.95 -15.89
N ASN A 350 -3.60 -12.80 -14.60
CA ASN A 350 -4.90 -12.28 -14.14
C ASN A 350 -4.94 -10.75 -14.00
N VAL A 351 -3.85 -10.06 -14.33
CA VAL A 351 -3.76 -8.61 -14.24
C VAL A 351 -4.00 -8.00 -15.60
N THR A 352 -4.91 -7.06 -15.68
CA THR A 352 -5.16 -6.24 -16.87
C THR A 352 -4.96 -4.78 -16.52
N GLN A 353 -4.14 -4.09 -17.28
CA GLN A 353 -3.93 -2.65 -17.14
C GLN A 353 -4.30 -1.93 -18.44
N ILE A 354 -4.84 -0.73 -18.29
CA ILE A 354 -5.10 0.19 -19.41
C ILE A 354 -4.41 1.51 -19.11
N ILE A 355 -3.77 2.07 -20.13
CA ILE A 355 -3.11 3.38 -20.06
C ILE A 355 -3.67 4.21 -21.20
N ALA A 356 -4.24 5.36 -20.89
CA ALA A 356 -4.72 6.29 -21.91
C ALA A 356 -3.55 6.87 -22.70
N TYR A 357 -3.78 7.09 -24.01
CA TYR A 357 -2.85 7.83 -24.83
C TYR A 357 -2.97 9.33 -24.57
N GLU A 358 -1.90 10.06 -24.82
CA GLU A 358 -1.90 11.52 -24.83
C GLU A 358 -2.34 12.05 -26.19
N GLU A 359 -3.13 13.10 -26.19
CA GLU A 359 -3.43 13.84 -27.41
C GLU A 359 -2.15 14.50 -27.96
N ASP A 360 -1.86 14.31 -29.23
CA ASP A 360 -0.74 14.95 -29.91
C ASP A 360 -1.17 15.33 -31.33
N ASP A 361 -1.18 16.64 -31.63
CA ASP A 361 -1.59 17.20 -32.92
C ASP A 361 -0.73 16.73 -34.10
N ARG A 362 0.37 15.99 -33.84
CA ARG A 362 1.29 15.46 -34.86
C ARG A 362 0.93 14.03 -35.29
N LEU A 363 -0.01 13.38 -34.65
CA LEU A 363 -0.59 12.08 -34.96
C LEU A 363 -1.99 12.26 -35.52
#